data_3d88ce1db939b8fcadf26c451a6f7188
#
_entry.id   3d88ce1db939b8fcadf26c451a6f7188
#
_cell.length_a   1.000
_cell.length_b   1.000
_cell.length_c   1.000
_cell.angle_alpha   90.00
_cell.angle_beta   90.00
_cell.angle_gamma   90.00
#
_symmetry.space_group_name_H-M   'P 1'
#
loop_
_entity.id
_entity.type
_entity.pdbx_description
1 polymer ?
#
loop_
_entity_poly.entity_id
_entity_poly.type
_entity_poly.pdbx_seq_one_letter_code
_entity_poly.pdbx_strand_id
1 'polypeptide(L)'
;EILKSELSIEPIRADFVALLRPQSRILHLEFQVEAISNPPLSLRMLDYYVRLYRQYNRPVDQFVIFLKRTGSQAAYTDQLITDSITYRYGVIRLWEQDPAPLLANPALLPFATLAQADSPNTLLEQVATQLDMIEEREQRSNISACVEILAGIRFDIETIRQFLREDIMKESVVYQEIIREGLQQGIQQGKQEEALSFTMRLLTRRIGEVAPDLQAQIQNLTTPQLEELGVALLDFNNAADLTAWLQNQ
;
A
#
# COMPACT_ATOMS: atom_id res chain seq x y z
N GLU A 1 -10.28 30.75 22.29
CA GLU A 1 -11.22 29.82 21.64
C GLU A 1 -11.23 28.52 22.42
N ILE A 2 -12.40 28.03 22.81
CA ILE A 2 -12.54 26.75 23.51
C ILE A 2 -12.72 25.67 22.44
N LEU A 3 -11.83 24.67 22.42
CA LEU A 3 -11.87 23.56 21.48
C LEU A 3 -12.75 22.42 22.01
N LYS A 4 -13.20 21.53 21.13
CA LYS A 4 -13.95 20.32 21.51
C LYS A 4 -13.09 19.43 22.40
N SER A 5 -13.64 18.95 23.50
CA SER A 5 -12.97 18.04 24.43
C SER A 5 -13.02 16.56 23.99
N GLU A 6 -13.93 16.22 23.08
CA GLU A 6 -14.01 14.89 22.49
C GLU A 6 -12.99 14.77 21.34
N LEU A 7 -12.04 13.84 21.50
CA LEU A 7 -11.02 13.56 20.49
C LEU A 7 -11.47 12.35 19.66
N SER A 8 -11.40 12.47 18.34
CA SER A 8 -11.70 11.36 17.45
C SER A 8 -10.64 10.25 17.61
N ILE A 9 -11.08 9.00 17.69
CA ILE A 9 -10.19 7.84 17.66
C ILE A 9 -10.36 7.22 16.28
N GLU A 10 -9.47 7.57 15.35
CA GLU A 10 -9.42 6.90 14.06
C GLU A 10 -8.79 5.52 14.21
N PRO A 11 -9.38 4.46 13.62
CA PRO A 11 -8.72 3.17 13.55
C PRO A 11 -7.45 3.27 12.71
N ILE A 12 -6.30 2.87 13.27
CA ILE A 12 -5.04 2.78 12.55
C ILE A 12 -4.59 1.33 12.48
N ARG A 13 -3.91 0.96 11.39
CA ARG A 13 -3.27 -0.34 11.22
C ARG A 13 -1.77 -0.16 11.22
N ALA A 14 -1.08 -0.97 12.01
CA ALA A 14 0.37 -1.14 11.95
C ALA A 14 0.70 -2.23 10.92
N ASP A 15 1.78 -2.06 10.16
CA ASP A 15 2.18 -3.04 9.15
C ASP A 15 2.61 -4.36 9.81
N PHE A 16 3.40 -4.28 10.87
CA PHE A 16 3.85 -5.47 11.59
C PHE A 16 4.03 -5.21 13.08
N VAL A 17 3.43 -6.08 13.92
CA VAL A 17 3.59 -6.04 15.39
C VAL A 17 3.85 -7.44 15.91
N ALA A 18 4.93 -7.62 16.69
CA ALA A 18 5.27 -8.89 17.31
C ALA A 18 5.69 -8.73 18.78
N LEU A 19 5.41 -9.76 19.58
CA LEU A 19 5.94 -9.88 20.94
C LEU A 19 7.28 -10.63 20.91
N LEU A 20 8.36 -9.93 21.25
CA LEU A 20 9.68 -10.53 21.38
C LEU A 20 9.79 -11.27 22.72
N ARG A 21 10.09 -12.57 22.65
CA ARG A 21 10.40 -13.40 23.82
C ARG A 21 11.91 -13.76 23.77
N PRO A 22 12.60 -13.76 24.91
CA PRO A 22 12.16 -13.63 26.29
C PRO A 22 12.07 -12.18 26.81
N GLN A 23 12.47 -11.16 26.02
CA GLN A 23 12.62 -9.76 26.49
C GLN A 23 11.28 -9.09 26.89
N SER A 24 10.14 -9.71 26.57
CA SER A 24 8.81 -9.15 26.83
C SER A 24 8.60 -7.73 26.27
N ARG A 25 9.15 -7.47 25.08
CA ARG A 25 9.06 -6.20 24.37
C ARG A 25 8.15 -6.35 23.12
N ILE A 26 7.52 -5.30 22.73
CA ILE A 26 6.80 -5.26 21.45
C ILE A 26 7.76 -4.74 20.37
N LEU A 27 7.87 -5.46 19.27
CA LEU A 27 8.51 -4.98 18.06
C LEU A 27 7.41 -4.46 17.11
N HIS A 28 7.54 -3.23 16.67
CA HIS A 28 6.70 -2.63 15.65
C HIS A 28 7.55 -2.20 14.46
N LEU A 29 7.18 -2.66 13.27
CA LEU A 29 7.82 -2.29 12.01
C LEU A 29 6.80 -1.61 11.10
N GLU A 30 7.17 -0.48 10.53
CA GLU A 30 6.45 0.25 9.49
C GLU A 30 7.27 0.26 8.21
N PHE A 31 6.65 -0.07 7.08
CA PHE A 31 7.31 -0.09 5.77
C PHE A 31 6.86 1.12 4.94
N GLN A 32 7.81 1.84 4.35
CA GLN A 32 7.53 3.03 3.55
C GLN A 32 8.14 2.90 2.15
N VAL A 33 7.29 2.93 1.13
CA VAL A 33 7.71 3.08 -0.28
C VAL A 33 7.80 4.56 -0.62
N GLU A 34 6.75 5.32 -0.26
CA GLU A 34 6.69 6.77 -0.45
C GLU A 34 7.00 7.50 0.86
N ALA A 35 7.76 8.58 0.76
CA ALA A 35 8.16 9.38 1.94
C ALA A 35 7.12 10.42 2.37
N ILE A 36 5.93 10.39 1.75
CA ILE A 36 4.81 11.30 2.06
C ILE A 36 3.87 10.59 3.02
N SER A 37 3.54 11.26 4.13
CA SER A 37 2.61 10.77 5.14
C SER A 37 1.75 11.90 5.68
N ASN A 38 0.45 11.65 5.80
CA ASN A 38 -0.49 12.52 6.50
C ASN A 38 -1.29 11.67 7.50
N PRO A 39 -1.14 11.87 8.82
CA PRO A 39 -0.26 12.87 9.47
C PRO A 39 1.25 12.59 9.23
N PRO A 40 2.15 13.55 9.57
CA PRO A 40 3.59 13.35 9.44
C PRO A 40 4.06 12.06 10.10
N LEU A 41 5.01 11.36 9.47
CA LEU A 41 5.46 10.03 9.89
C LEU A 41 5.89 9.98 11.36
N SER A 42 6.62 10.97 11.85
CA SER A 42 7.07 11.03 13.24
C SER A 42 5.90 11.12 14.25
N LEU A 43 4.83 11.83 13.89
CA LEU A 43 3.62 11.89 14.71
C LEU A 43 2.84 10.55 14.66
N ARG A 44 2.77 9.92 13.50
CA ARG A 44 2.15 8.61 13.33
C ARG A 44 2.88 7.54 14.16
N MET A 45 4.22 7.55 14.18
CA MET A 45 5.01 6.63 14.99
C MET A 45 4.77 6.82 16.49
N LEU A 46 4.61 8.07 16.97
CA LEU A 46 4.25 8.34 18.36
C LEU A 46 2.83 7.82 18.68
N ASP A 47 1.86 8.02 17.80
CA ASP A 47 0.49 7.52 18.00
C ASP A 47 0.47 5.99 18.10
N TYR A 48 1.18 5.28 17.22
CA TYR A 48 1.35 3.83 17.32
C TYR A 48 1.99 3.41 18.63
N TYR A 49 3.05 4.10 19.06
CA TYR A 49 3.71 3.82 20.36
C TYR A 49 2.71 3.89 21.51
N VAL A 50 1.96 4.99 21.62
CA VAL A 50 1.00 5.20 22.68
C VAL A 50 -0.07 4.12 22.71
N ARG A 51 -0.62 3.76 21.53
CA ARG A 51 -1.65 2.72 21.42
C ARG A 51 -1.12 1.33 21.80
N LEU A 52 0.04 0.95 21.26
CA LEU A 52 0.68 -0.32 21.56
C LEU A 52 1.06 -0.42 23.04
N TYR A 53 1.64 0.64 23.62
CA TYR A 53 1.98 0.67 25.03
C TYR A 53 0.74 0.54 25.93
N ARG A 54 -0.33 1.24 25.60
CA ARG A 54 -1.61 1.14 26.34
C ARG A 54 -2.24 -0.24 26.24
N GLN A 55 -2.18 -0.85 25.08
CA GLN A 55 -2.80 -2.16 24.82
C GLN A 55 -2.04 -3.29 25.52
N TYR A 56 -0.72 -3.28 25.44
CA TYR A 56 0.10 -4.40 25.90
C TYR A 56 0.82 -4.15 27.23
N ASN A 57 0.89 -2.90 27.68
CA ASN A 57 1.63 -2.47 28.87
C ASN A 57 3.09 -3.01 28.88
N ARG A 58 3.77 -2.88 27.76
CA ARG A 58 5.14 -3.36 27.54
C ARG A 58 5.97 -2.33 26.78
N PRO A 59 7.30 -2.31 26.98
CA PRO A 59 8.17 -1.50 26.14
C PRO A 59 7.99 -1.83 24.65
N VAL A 60 8.03 -0.80 23.82
CA VAL A 60 7.84 -0.91 22.36
C VAL A 60 9.10 -0.44 21.65
N ASP A 61 9.70 -1.32 20.85
CA ASP A 61 10.77 -0.99 19.94
C ASP A 61 10.15 -0.76 18.55
N GLN A 62 10.35 0.42 17.99
CA GLN A 62 9.75 0.81 16.72
C GLN A 62 10.80 1.15 15.69
N PHE A 63 10.56 0.68 14.46
CA PHE A 63 11.40 0.97 13.31
C PHE A 63 10.54 1.30 12.09
N VAL A 64 10.98 2.32 11.34
CA VAL A 64 10.50 2.59 10.00
C VAL A 64 11.54 2.07 9.01
N ILE A 65 11.10 1.26 8.06
CA ILE A 65 11.93 0.66 7.02
C ILE A 65 11.57 1.30 5.69
N PHE A 66 12.46 2.12 5.15
CA PHE A 66 12.29 2.70 3.83
C PHE A 66 12.78 1.74 2.76
N LEU A 67 11.86 1.39 1.84
CA LEU A 67 12.11 0.42 0.76
C LEU A 67 12.67 1.09 -0.49
N LYS A 68 12.25 2.34 -0.79
CA LYS A 68 12.63 3.09 -1.98
C LYS A 68 13.54 4.26 -1.63
N ARG A 69 14.64 4.39 -2.37
CA ARG A 69 15.58 5.50 -2.19
C ARG A 69 14.89 6.85 -2.41
N THR A 70 15.07 7.76 -1.46
CA THR A 70 14.49 9.10 -1.48
C THR A 70 15.43 10.12 -0.84
N GLY A 71 15.33 11.37 -1.26
CA GLY A 71 15.98 12.52 -0.61
C GLY A 71 15.07 13.24 0.39
N SER A 72 13.86 12.71 0.66
CA SER A 72 12.94 13.34 1.61
C SER A 72 13.50 13.35 3.03
N GLN A 73 13.32 14.47 3.72
CA GLN A 73 13.71 14.63 5.12
C GLN A 73 13.09 13.55 6.03
N ALA A 74 11.91 13.04 5.70
CA ALA A 74 11.24 11.99 6.47
C ALA A 74 12.07 10.71 6.59
N ALA A 75 12.87 10.36 5.56
CA ALA A 75 13.75 9.19 5.59
C ALA A 75 15.02 9.38 6.44
N TYR A 76 15.29 10.61 6.87
CA TYR A 76 16.47 10.98 7.66
C TYR A 76 16.09 11.55 9.04
N THR A 77 14.81 11.48 9.39
CA THR A 77 14.27 11.92 10.68
C THR A 77 13.89 10.70 11.51
N ASP A 78 14.49 10.57 12.67
CA ASP A 78 14.31 9.46 13.62
C ASP A 78 13.61 9.88 14.91
N GLN A 79 13.07 11.11 14.95
CA GLN A 79 12.48 11.68 16.15
C GLN A 79 11.36 12.67 15.85
N LEU A 80 10.48 12.85 16.84
CA LEU A 80 9.53 13.94 16.94
C LEU A 80 9.95 14.80 18.15
N ILE A 81 10.14 16.09 17.92
CA ILE A 81 10.44 17.07 18.96
C ILE A 81 9.35 18.14 18.94
N THR A 82 8.75 18.37 20.10
CA THR A 82 7.86 19.49 20.40
C THR A 82 8.35 20.17 21.70
N ASP A 83 7.71 21.25 22.11
CA ASP A 83 8.08 21.94 23.36
C ASP A 83 8.03 21.02 24.58
N SER A 84 7.18 19.98 24.58
CA SER A 84 6.92 19.12 25.74
C SER A 84 7.29 17.66 25.54
N ILE A 85 7.57 17.22 24.31
CA ILE A 85 7.78 15.81 23.98
C ILE A 85 9.03 15.66 23.12
N THR A 86 9.89 14.73 23.50
CA THR A 86 10.91 14.16 22.62
C THR A 86 10.66 12.68 22.50
N TYR A 87 10.32 12.22 21.28
CA TYR A 87 10.06 10.83 20.98
C TYR A 87 11.00 10.34 19.87
N ARG A 88 11.58 9.13 20.03
CA ARG A 88 12.54 8.55 19.07
C ARG A 88 12.11 7.17 18.61
N TYR A 89 12.44 6.85 17.36
CA TYR A 89 12.23 5.55 16.73
C TYR A 89 13.41 5.22 15.80
N GLY A 90 13.60 3.95 15.48
CA GLY A 90 14.64 3.54 14.54
C GLY A 90 14.24 3.84 13.08
N VAL A 91 15.22 4.18 12.25
CA VAL A 91 15.05 4.35 10.80
C VAL A 91 16.04 3.47 10.07
N ILE A 92 15.54 2.60 9.21
CA ILE A 92 16.33 1.72 8.36
C ILE A 92 16.07 2.11 6.91
N ARG A 93 17.12 2.46 6.19
CA ARG A 93 17.09 2.73 4.75
C ARG A 93 17.73 1.54 4.07
N LEU A 94 16.95 0.72 3.34
CA LEU A 94 17.47 -0.52 2.76
C LEU A 94 18.62 -0.27 1.79
N TRP A 95 18.56 0.81 1.03
CA TRP A 95 19.64 1.16 0.07
C TRP A 95 21.00 1.52 0.70
N GLU A 96 21.07 1.61 2.02
CA GLU A 96 22.29 1.84 2.80
C GLU A 96 22.73 0.59 3.58
N GLN A 97 21.95 -0.49 3.55
CA GLN A 97 22.25 -1.72 4.28
C GLN A 97 23.18 -2.64 3.48
N ASP A 98 24.10 -3.28 4.17
CA ASP A 98 24.93 -4.36 3.61
C ASP A 98 24.04 -5.51 3.12
N PRO A 99 24.13 -5.93 1.85
CA PRO A 99 23.35 -7.05 1.34
C PRO A 99 23.72 -8.41 1.94
N ALA A 100 24.94 -8.59 2.46
CA ALA A 100 25.42 -9.90 2.87
C ALA A 100 24.55 -10.59 3.94
N PRO A 101 24.12 -9.93 5.03
CA PRO A 101 23.21 -10.56 6.01
C PRO A 101 21.83 -10.89 5.41
N LEU A 102 21.35 -10.09 4.44
CA LEU A 102 20.06 -10.30 3.79
C LEU A 102 20.15 -11.49 2.82
N LEU A 103 21.24 -11.62 2.07
CA LEU A 103 21.49 -12.74 1.16
C LEU A 103 21.69 -14.07 1.90
N ALA A 104 22.23 -14.04 3.13
CA ALA A 104 22.48 -15.24 3.91
C ALA A 104 21.21 -15.89 4.49
N ASN A 105 20.08 -15.20 4.49
CA ASN A 105 18.82 -15.70 5.07
C ASN A 105 17.73 -15.72 4.00
N PRO A 106 17.19 -16.90 3.63
CA PRO A 106 16.14 -17.01 2.63
C PRO A 106 14.95 -16.09 2.88
N ALA A 107 14.50 -15.93 4.13
CA ALA A 107 13.36 -15.07 4.48
C ALA A 107 13.64 -13.57 4.27
N LEU A 108 14.90 -13.16 4.15
CA LEU A 108 15.30 -11.77 3.93
C LEU A 108 15.71 -11.46 2.48
N LEU A 109 15.76 -12.47 1.60
CA LEU A 109 16.10 -12.29 0.18
C LEU A 109 15.27 -11.23 -0.53
N PRO A 110 13.95 -11.10 -0.28
CA PRO A 110 13.16 -10.02 -0.89
C PRO A 110 13.73 -8.62 -0.60
N PHE A 111 14.18 -8.38 0.63
CA PHE A 111 14.78 -7.09 1.01
C PHE A 111 16.18 -6.89 0.45
N ALA A 112 16.92 -7.98 0.18
CA ALA A 112 18.25 -7.91 -0.42
C ALA A 112 18.22 -7.20 -1.78
N THR A 113 17.16 -7.32 -2.56
CA THR A 113 17.01 -6.62 -3.85
C THR A 113 17.10 -5.11 -3.75
N LEU A 114 16.78 -4.54 -2.58
CA LEU A 114 16.74 -3.12 -2.29
C LEU A 114 17.98 -2.62 -1.52
N ALA A 115 18.90 -3.53 -1.14
CA ALA A 115 20.09 -3.21 -0.36
C ALA A 115 21.12 -2.40 -1.15
N GLN A 116 22.17 -1.95 -0.46
CA GLN A 116 23.30 -1.26 -1.09
C GLN A 116 23.98 -2.18 -2.11
N ALA A 117 24.26 -1.64 -3.28
CA ALA A 117 25.01 -2.34 -4.32
C ALA A 117 25.69 -1.37 -5.26
N ASP A 118 26.93 -1.67 -5.64
CA ASP A 118 27.66 -0.97 -6.68
C ASP A 118 27.07 -1.25 -8.06
N SER A 119 26.61 -2.50 -8.27
CA SER A 119 25.87 -2.94 -9.45
C SER A 119 24.55 -3.56 -9.04
N PRO A 120 23.41 -2.91 -9.30
CA PRO A 120 22.09 -3.47 -9.00
C PRO A 120 21.84 -4.83 -9.67
N ASN A 121 22.26 -4.99 -10.92
CA ASN A 121 22.07 -6.24 -11.67
C ASN A 121 22.87 -7.41 -11.06
N THR A 122 24.09 -7.16 -10.60
CA THR A 122 24.88 -8.18 -9.90
C THR A 122 24.23 -8.59 -8.58
N LEU A 123 23.61 -7.66 -7.86
CA LEU A 123 22.86 -7.97 -6.65
C LEU A 123 21.65 -8.85 -6.96
N LEU A 124 20.92 -8.55 -8.03
CA LEU A 124 19.75 -9.34 -8.44
C LEU A 124 20.17 -10.77 -8.86
N GLU A 125 21.31 -10.91 -9.53
CA GLU A 125 21.92 -12.21 -9.87
C GLU A 125 22.28 -13.02 -8.60
N GLN A 126 22.86 -12.38 -7.59
CA GLN A 126 23.16 -13.01 -6.31
C GLN A 126 21.87 -13.48 -5.60
N VAL A 127 20.81 -12.66 -5.61
CA VAL A 127 19.51 -13.04 -5.06
C VAL A 127 18.95 -14.26 -5.80
N ALA A 128 18.99 -14.27 -7.14
CA ALA A 128 18.54 -15.40 -7.94
C ALA A 128 19.31 -16.68 -7.61
N THR A 129 20.63 -16.58 -7.45
CA THR A 129 21.48 -17.71 -7.05
C THR A 129 21.07 -18.25 -5.66
N GLN A 130 20.79 -17.39 -4.69
CA GLN A 130 20.34 -17.81 -3.37
C GLN A 130 18.95 -18.44 -3.40
N LEU A 131 18.04 -17.97 -4.26
CA LEU A 131 16.73 -18.58 -4.46
C LEU A 131 16.84 -20.02 -4.98
N ASP A 132 17.76 -20.27 -5.92
CA ASP A 132 17.97 -21.60 -6.48
C ASP A 132 18.55 -22.60 -5.46
N MET A 133 19.18 -22.12 -4.39
CA MET A 133 19.68 -22.94 -3.28
C MET A 133 18.59 -23.39 -2.30
N ILE A 134 17.38 -22.84 -2.38
CA ILE A 134 16.27 -23.23 -1.51
C ILE A 134 15.71 -24.56 -2.03
N GLU A 135 15.87 -25.62 -1.24
CA GLU A 135 15.49 -26.98 -1.63
C GLU A 135 13.96 -27.16 -1.65
N GLU A 136 13.27 -26.60 -0.66
CA GLU A 136 11.83 -26.74 -0.54
C GLU A 136 11.13 -25.90 -1.60
N ARG A 137 10.38 -26.57 -2.50
CA ARG A 137 9.76 -25.96 -3.68
C ARG A 137 8.72 -24.88 -3.32
N GLU A 138 7.89 -25.14 -2.33
CA GLU A 138 6.87 -24.20 -1.89
C GLU A 138 7.51 -22.94 -1.28
N GLN A 139 8.49 -23.11 -0.39
CA GLN A 139 9.23 -22.02 0.20
C GLN A 139 9.93 -21.17 -0.87
N ARG A 140 10.64 -21.84 -1.81
CA ARG A 140 11.31 -21.16 -2.92
C ARG A 140 10.33 -20.36 -3.77
N SER A 141 9.18 -20.94 -4.13
CA SER A 141 8.14 -20.28 -4.91
C SER A 141 7.59 -19.04 -4.20
N ASN A 142 7.27 -19.15 -2.91
CA ASN A 142 6.74 -18.03 -2.13
C ASN A 142 7.77 -16.90 -1.96
N ILE A 143 9.03 -17.25 -1.68
CA ILE A 143 10.10 -16.26 -1.56
C ILE A 143 10.38 -15.59 -2.91
N SER A 144 10.39 -16.35 -4.02
CA SER A 144 10.56 -15.82 -5.37
C SER A 144 9.49 -14.78 -5.72
N ALA A 145 8.24 -15.04 -5.38
CA ALA A 145 7.15 -14.09 -5.57
C ALA A 145 7.38 -12.78 -4.77
N CYS A 146 7.79 -12.89 -3.51
CA CYS A 146 8.11 -11.72 -2.69
C CYS A 146 9.34 -10.96 -3.22
N VAL A 147 10.35 -11.67 -3.73
CA VAL A 147 11.54 -11.08 -4.36
C VAL A 147 11.14 -10.26 -5.59
N GLU A 148 10.29 -10.79 -6.48
CA GLU A 148 9.83 -10.05 -7.65
C GLU A 148 9.06 -8.78 -7.29
N ILE A 149 8.14 -8.88 -6.32
CA ILE A 149 7.34 -7.73 -5.87
C ILE A 149 8.24 -6.62 -5.35
N LEU A 150 9.21 -6.94 -4.47
CA LEU A 150 10.12 -5.94 -3.92
C LEU A 150 11.14 -5.46 -4.95
N ALA A 151 11.65 -6.33 -5.82
CA ALA A 151 12.53 -5.95 -6.92
C ALA A 151 11.86 -4.90 -7.83
N GLY A 152 10.54 -5.01 -8.07
CA GLY A 152 9.75 -4.04 -8.85
C GLY A 152 9.76 -2.59 -8.30
N ILE A 153 10.18 -2.38 -7.04
CA ILE A 153 10.39 -1.04 -6.48
C ILE A 153 11.63 -0.35 -7.09
N ARG A 154 12.61 -1.15 -7.54
CA ARG A 154 13.93 -0.67 -7.99
C ARG A 154 14.24 -0.97 -9.46
N PHE A 155 13.73 -2.08 -9.98
CA PHE A 155 14.03 -2.59 -11.32
C PHE A 155 12.79 -2.57 -12.21
N ASP A 156 12.99 -2.44 -13.52
CA ASP A 156 11.95 -2.69 -14.51
C ASP A 156 11.68 -4.19 -14.67
N ILE A 157 10.52 -4.53 -15.24
CA ILE A 157 10.06 -5.91 -15.39
C ILE A 157 10.96 -6.73 -16.33
N GLU A 158 11.54 -6.11 -17.35
CA GLU A 158 12.43 -6.76 -18.30
C GLU A 158 13.73 -7.21 -17.60
N THR A 159 14.30 -6.35 -16.76
CA THR A 159 15.47 -6.69 -15.94
C THR A 159 15.15 -7.81 -14.96
N ILE A 160 14.02 -7.76 -14.27
CA ILE A 160 13.61 -8.80 -13.32
C ILE A 160 13.52 -10.15 -14.02
N ARG A 161 12.87 -10.24 -15.19
CA ARG A 161 12.69 -11.47 -15.98
C ARG A 161 13.98 -12.07 -16.51
N GLN A 162 15.07 -11.30 -16.63
CA GLN A 162 16.38 -11.84 -17.03
C GLN A 162 17.02 -12.71 -15.95
N PHE A 163 16.74 -12.44 -14.68
CA PHE A 163 17.39 -13.08 -13.54
C PHE A 163 16.45 -14.04 -12.78
N LEU A 164 15.14 -13.75 -12.75
CA LEU A 164 14.16 -14.53 -11.99
C LEU A 164 13.33 -15.42 -12.90
N ARG A 165 13.08 -16.64 -12.47
CA ARG A 165 12.32 -17.64 -13.22
C ARG A 165 10.82 -17.48 -12.95
N GLU A 166 10.09 -17.00 -13.96
CA GLU A 166 8.65 -16.77 -13.91
C GLU A 166 7.83 -18.05 -13.62
N ASP A 167 8.30 -19.21 -14.08
CA ASP A 167 7.62 -20.49 -13.89
C ASP A 167 7.55 -20.90 -12.40
N ILE A 168 8.61 -20.63 -11.63
CA ILE A 168 8.66 -20.95 -10.20
C ILE A 168 7.71 -20.05 -9.40
N MET A 169 7.67 -18.79 -9.73
CA MET A 169 6.84 -17.79 -9.05
C MET A 169 5.35 -18.06 -9.21
N LYS A 170 4.91 -18.48 -10.39
CA LYS A 170 3.50 -18.81 -10.69
C LYS A 170 2.93 -19.92 -9.80
N GLU A 171 3.77 -20.74 -9.18
CA GLU A 171 3.37 -21.77 -8.22
C GLU A 171 3.12 -21.22 -6.81
N SER A 172 3.54 -19.97 -6.54
CA SER A 172 3.33 -19.34 -5.24
C SER A 172 1.85 -19.08 -4.97
N VAL A 173 1.38 -19.54 -3.81
CA VAL A 173 0.03 -19.23 -3.32
C VAL A 173 -0.14 -17.73 -3.12
N VAL A 174 0.89 -17.04 -2.63
CA VAL A 174 0.90 -15.58 -2.44
C VAL A 174 0.75 -14.86 -3.78
N TYR A 175 1.50 -15.27 -4.80
CA TYR A 175 1.39 -14.70 -6.14
C TYR A 175 -0.01 -14.91 -6.74
N GLN A 176 -0.55 -16.12 -6.66
CA GLN A 176 -1.88 -16.43 -7.15
C GLN A 176 -2.97 -15.62 -6.46
N GLU A 177 -2.83 -15.39 -5.15
CA GLU A 177 -3.75 -14.54 -4.39
C GLU A 177 -3.70 -13.08 -4.88
N ILE A 178 -2.51 -12.50 -5.02
CA ILE A 178 -2.32 -11.13 -5.53
C ILE A 178 -2.92 -10.97 -6.92
N ILE A 179 -2.67 -11.93 -7.84
CA ILE A 179 -3.25 -11.90 -9.19
C ILE A 179 -4.77 -12.00 -9.14
N ARG A 180 -5.32 -12.87 -8.29
CA ARG A 180 -6.76 -13.02 -8.11
C ARG A 180 -7.41 -11.74 -7.61
N GLU A 181 -6.83 -11.13 -6.57
CA GLU A 181 -7.32 -9.86 -6.03
C GLU A 181 -7.22 -8.73 -7.07
N GLY A 182 -6.09 -8.62 -7.76
CA GLY A 182 -5.90 -7.64 -8.83
C GLY A 182 -6.90 -7.80 -9.98
N LEU A 183 -7.17 -9.04 -10.39
CA LEU A 183 -8.18 -9.35 -11.41
C LEU A 183 -9.60 -8.97 -10.93
N GLN A 184 -9.93 -9.29 -9.68
CA GLN A 184 -11.23 -8.96 -9.10
C GLN A 184 -11.42 -7.44 -9.00
N GLN A 185 -10.40 -6.70 -8.55
CA GLN A 185 -10.43 -5.24 -8.51
C GLN A 185 -10.55 -4.65 -9.91
N GLY A 186 -9.79 -5.16 -10.89
CA GLY A 186 -9.86 -4.71 -12.28
C GLY A 186 -11.23 -4.95 -12.91
N ILE A 187 -11.87 -6.09 -12.65
CA ILE A 187 -13.24 -6.36 -13.10
C ILE A 187 -14.24 -5.39 -12.46
N GLN A 188 -14.10 -5.12 -11.17
CA GLN A 188 -14.99 -4.21 -10.47
C GLN A 188 -14.82 -2.76 -10.95
N GLN A 189 -13.59 -2.32 -11.13
CA GLN A 189 -13.29 -1.01 -11.68
C GLN A 189 -13.81 -0.87 -13.11
N GLY A 190 -13.58 -1.88 -13.97
CA GLY A 190 -14.10 -1.87 -15.34
C GLY A 190 -15.62 -1.80 -15.40
N LYS A 191 -16.34 -2.51 -14.52
CA LYS A 191 -17.80 -2.42 -14.41
C LYS A 191 -18.25 -1.01 -13.99
N GLN A 192 -17.57 -0.40 -13.04
CA GLN A 192 -17.85 0.96 -12.58
C GLN A 192 -17.65 1.99 -13.70
N GLU A 193 -16.54 1.90 -14.42
CA GLU A 193 -16.22 2.79 -15.55
C GLU A 193 -17.21 2.61 -16.71
N GLU A 194 -17.59 1.37 -17.01
CA GLU A 194 -18.59 1.08 -18.06
C GLU A 194 -19.97 1.62 -17.66
N ALA A 195 -20.42 1.37 -16.43
CA ALA A 195 -21.71 1.87 -15.94
C ALA A 195 -21.75 3.40 -15.98
N LEU A 196 -20.68 4.06 -15.52
CA LEU A 196 -20.56 5.52 -15.57
C LEU A 196 -20.61 6.04 -17.02
N SER A 197 -19.77 5.48 -17.89
CA SER A 197 -19.71 5.89 -19.30
C SER A 197 -21.03 5.68 -20.02
N PHE A 198 -21.68 4.54 -19.77
CA PHE A 198 -22.99 4.23 -20.37
C PHE A 198 -24.06 5.18 -19.87
N THR A 199 -24.16 5.43 -18.55
CA THR A 199 -25.11 6.32 -17.92
C THR A 199 -24.92 7.76 -18.42
N MET A 200 -23.68 8.25 -18.50
CA MET A 200 -23.38 9.59 -19.03
C MET A 200 -23.81 9.75 -20.50
N ARG A 201 -23.62 8.74 -21.34
CA ARG A 201 -24.10 8.76 -22.74
C ARG A 201 -25.62 8.79 -22.83
N LEU A 202 -26.31 8.03 -21.98
CA LEU A 202 -27.77 8.06 -21.91
C LEU A 202 -28.30 9.41 -21.44
N LEU A 203 -27.69 10.01 -20.38
CA LEU A 203 -28.02 11.34 -19.88
C LEU A 203 -27.90 12.40 -20.99
N THR A 204 -26.71 12.43 -21.64
CA THR A 204 -26.49 13.39 -22.73
C THR A 204 -27.51 13.25 -23.85
N ARG A 205 -27.91 12.03 -24.18
CA ARG A 205 -28.92 11.77 -25.22
C ARG A 205 -30.35 12.16 -24.79
N ARG A 206 -30.66 11.98 -23.50
CA ARG A 206 -32.04 12.18 -22.96
C ARG A 206 -32.33 13.61 -22.60
N ILE A 207 -31.42 14.25 -21.88
CA ILE A 207 -31.62 15.59 -21.29
C ILE A 207 -30.62 16.65 -21.80
N GLY A 208 -29.73 16.28 -22.72
CA GLY A 208 -28.70 17.18 -23.24
C GLY A 208 -27.41 17.18 -22.39
N GLU A 209 -26.66 18.28 -22.49
CA GLU A 209 -25.39 18.45 -21.77
C GLU A 209 -25.63 18.52 -20.27
N VAL A 210 -24.87 17.68 -19.52
CA VAL A 210 -24.92 17.62 -18.06
C VAL A 210 -23.95 18.65 -17.48
N ALA A 211 -24.41 19.50 -16.56
CA ALA A 211 -23.58 20.50 -15.90
C ALA A 211 -22.39 19.85 -15.12
N PRO A 212 -21.20 20.50 -15.08
CA PRO A 212 -19.99 19.92 -14.47
C PRO A 212 -20.15 19.51 -13.01
N ASP A 213 -20.94 20.24 -12.23
CA ASP A 213 -21.24 19.93 -10.82
C ASP A 213 -22.07 18.65 -10.67
N LEU A 214 -23.01 18.40 -11.56
CA LEU A 214 -23.78 17.16 -11.60
C LEU A 214 -22.94 16.00 -12.12
N GLN A 215 -22.04 16.25 -13.10
CA GLN A 215 -21.09 15.23 -13.56
C GLN A 215 -20.20 14.74 -12.41
N ALA A 216 -19.68 15.66 -11.57
CA ALA A 216 -18.86 15.31 -10.42
C ALA A 216 -19.64 14.47 -9.39
N GLN A 217 -20.93 14.75 -9.18
CA GLN A 217 -21.79 13.95 -8.31
C GLN A 217 -21.99 12.53 -8.87
N ILE A 218 -22.28 12.42 -10.17
CA ILE A 218 -22.48 11.12 -10.83
C ILE A 218 -21.21 10.27 -10.81
N GLN A 219 -20.01 10.87 -10.94
CA GLN A 219 -18.74 10.17 -10.85
C GLN A 219 -18.50 9.52 -9.48
N ASN A 220 -19.12 10.01 -8.42
CA ASN A 220 -19.02 9.48 -7.07
C ASN A 220 -20.07 8.39 -6.75
N LEU A 221 -21.00 8.11 -7.66
CA LEU A 221 -22.01 7.07 -7.48
C LEU A 221 -21.38 5.67 -7.59
N THR A 222 -21.88 4.74 -6.81
CA THR A 222 -21.53 3.31 -6.90
C THR A 222 -22.15 2.67 -8.15
N THR A 223 -21.61 1.50 -8.58
CA THR A 223 -22.18 0.77 -9.73
C THR A 223 -23.70 0.54 -9.61
N PRO A 224 -24.23 0.03 -8.48
CA PRO A 224 -25.68 -0.10 -8.31
C PRO A 224 -26.45 1.21 -8.47
N GLN A 225 -25.94 2.32 -7.92
CA GLN A 225 -26.58 3.63 -8.05
C GLN A 225 -26.55 4.14 -9.51
N LEU A 226 -25.48 3.87 -10.25
CA LEU A 226 -25.41 4.18 -11.69
C LEU A 226 -26.41 3.36 -12.51
N GLU A 227 -26.60 2.09 -12.16
CA GLU A 227 -27.60 1.22 -12.77
C GLU A 227 -29.02 1.73 -12.48
N GLU A 228 -29.31 2.11 -11.22
CA GLU A 228 -30.59 2.70 -10.82
C GLU A 228 -30.85 4.04 -11.54
N LEU A 229 -29.81 4.89 -11.66
CA LEU A 229 -29.89 6.12 -12.45
C LEU A 229 -30.20 5.81 -13.92
N GLY A 230 -29.56 4.76 -14.47
CA GLY A 230 -29.82 4.28 -15.83
C GLY A 230 -31.29 3.90 -16.07
N VAL A 231 -31.94 3.31 -15.08
CA VAL A 231 -33.38 2.99 -15.13
C VAL A 231 -34.22 4.25 -14.98
N ALA A 232 -33.93 5.10 -13.98
CA ALA A 232 -34.65 6.34 -13.71
C ALA A 232 -34.64 7.33 -14.89
N LEU A 233 -33.56 7.31 -15.68
CA LEU A 233 -33.41 8.13 -16.90
C LEU A 233 -34.55 7.94 -17.92
N LEU A 234 -35.22 6.81 -17.94
CA LEU A 234 -36.33 6.56 -18.87
C LEU A 234 -37.48 7.54 -18.65
N ASP A 235 -37.64 8.03 -17.42
CA ASP A 235 -38.70 8.94 -17.00
C ASP A 235 -38.28 10.41 -16.98
N PHE A 236 -36.96 10.71 -17.16
CA PHE A 236 -36.47 12.09 -17.12
C PHE A 236 -36.92 12.89 -18.38
N ASN A 237 -37.31 14.11 -18.18
CA ASN A 237 -37.69 15.04 -19.26
C ASN A 237 -36.70 16.21 -19.40
N ASN A 238 -35.98 16.54 -18.31
CA ASN A 238 -35.06 17.68 -18.26
C ASN A 238 -34.00 17.49 -17.15
N ALA A 239 -33.03 18.42 -17.07
CA ALA A 239 -31.96 18.39 -16.09
C ALA A 239 -32.42 18.54 -14.62
N ALA A 240 -33.60 19.13 -14.37
CA ALA A 240 -34.11 19.24 -12.99
C ALA A 240 -34.51 17.89 -12.42
N ASP A 241 -34.96 16.95 -13.25
CA ASP A 241 -35.29 15.58 -12.83
C ASP A 241 -34.04 14.83 -12.34
N LEU A 242 -32.88 15.01 -13.01
CA LEU A 242 -31.59 14.48 -12.57
C LEU A 242 -31.15 15.09 -11.21
N THR A 243 -31.30 16.42 -11.06
CA THR A 243 -30.96 17.10 -9.81
C THR A 243 -31.79 16.57 -8.64
N ALA A 244 -33.12 16.43 -8.86
CA ALA A 244 -34.02 15.90 -7.85
C ALA A 244 -33.67 14.42 -7.48
N TRP A 245 -33.28 13.61 -8.46
CA TRP A 245 -32.89 12.23 -8.22
C TRP A 245 -31.60 12.15 -7.39
N LEU A 246 -30.57 12.94 -7.74
CA LEU A 246 -29.29 12.96 -7.02
C LEU A 246 -29.41 13.47 -5.57
N GLN A 247 -30.38 14.35 -5.28
CA GLN A 247 -30.65 14.83 -3.91
C GLN A 247 -31.31 13.79 -3.01
N ASN A 248 -31.84 12.70 -3.58
CA ASN A 248 -32.51 11.63 -2.85
C ASN A 248 -31.64 10.36 -2.70
N GLN A 249 -30.35 10.42 -3.07
CA GLN A 249 -29.34 9.37 -2.90
C GLN A 249 -28.52 9.64 -1.65
#